data_3673eefb858dc1b7173a1147a9d7880e
#
_entry.id   3673eefb858dc1b7173a1147a9d7880e
#
_cell.length_a   1.000
_cell.length_b   1.000
_cell.length_c   1.000
_cell.angle_alpha   90.00
_cell.angle_beta   90.00
_cell.angle_gamma   90.00
#
_symmetry.space_group_name_H-M   'P 1'
#
loop_
_entity.id
_entity.type
_entity.pdbx_description
1 polymer ?
#
loop_
_entity_poly.entity_id
_entity_poly.type
_entity_poly.pdbx_seq_one_letter_code
_entity_poly.pdbx_strand_id
1 'polypeptide(L)' 'MARPENRSEARALSLTLPIETFNYLALLATLGKLGRTENEVATHILVREAYAMHAAGFHTMRIPPPDDDAKSGA' A
#
# COMPACT_ATOMS: atom_id res chain seq x y z
N MET A 1 -17.00 22.80 11.26
CA MET A 1 -16.52 22.60 10.90
C MET A 1 -16.30 21.54 10.44
N ALA A 2 -16.46 21.05 10.08
CA ALA A 2 -16.21 20.08 9.82
C ALA A 2 -15.46 19.70 9.06
N ARG A 3 -15.43 19.34 8.69
CA ARG A 3 -14.78 19.26 8.29
C ARG A 3 -14.08 18.76 7.44
N PRO A 4 -13.84 19.24 6.59
CA PRO A 4 -12.89 18.79 5.64
C PRO A 4 -11.68 18.22 6.26
N GLU A 5 -11.59 18.39 7.48
CA GLU A 5 -10.46 17.84 8.16
C GLU A 5 -10.40 16.35 8.00
N ASN A 6 -11.48 15.73 7.66
CA ASN A 6 -11.46 14.29 7.44
C ASN A 6 -10.52 13.90 6.33
N ARG A 7 -10.43 14.76 5.33
CA ARG A 7 -9.57 14.44 4.21
C ARG A 7 -8.11 14.66 4.52
N SER A 8 -7.85 15.62 5.38
CA SER A 8 -6.47 15.89 5.73
C SER A 8 -6.02 15.07 6.92
N GLU A 9 -6.95 14.38 7.54
CA GLU A 9 -6.59 13.57 8.69
C GLU A 9 -5.78 12.37 8.24
N ALA A 10 -4.74 12.04 8.99
CA ALA A 10 -3.90 10.90 8.68
C ALA A 10 -3.79 10.02 9.89
N ARG A 11 -3.66 8.74 9.65
CA ARG A 11 -3.51 7.78 10.72
C ARG A 11 -2.34 6.88 10.43
N ALA A 12 -1.61 6.54 11.46
CA ALA A 12 -0.44 5.71 11.32
C ALA A 12 -0.84 4.25 11.12
N LEU A 13 0.01 3.56 10.39
CA LEU A 13 -0.17 2.14 10.14
C LEU A 13 1.19 1.48 10.22
N SER A 14 1.26 0.40 11.00
CA SER A 14 2.50 -0.34 11.12
C SER A 14 2.47 -1.54 10.20
N LEU A 15 3.55 -1.71 9.46
CA LEU A 15 3.65 -2.79 8.49
C LEU A 15 4.90 -3.61 8.76
N THR A 16 4.76 -4.90 8.58
CA THR A 16 5.90 -5.80 8.57
C THR A 16 6.08 -6.32 7.17
N LEU A 17 7.23 -6.09 6.60
CA LEU A 17 7.48 -6.41 5.20
C LEU A 17 8.57 -7.44 5.08
N PRO A 18 8.52 -8.26 4.01
CA PRO A 18 9.67 -9.11 3.73
C PRO A 18 10.91 -8.26 3.57
N ILE A 19 12.04 -8.83 3.97
CA ILE A 19 13.27 -8.06 3.96
C ILE A 19 13.62 -7.56 2.56
N GLU A 20 13.31 -8.33 1.55
CA GLU A 20 13.61 -7.93 0.18
C GLU A 20 12.80 -6.71 -0.21
N THR A 21 11.54 -6.71 0.16
CA THR A 21 10.70 -5.54 -0.12
C THR A 21 11.20 -4.33 0.65
N PHE A 22 11.53 -4.53 1.91
CA PHE A 22 12.05 -3.42 2.71
C PHE A 22 13.30 -2.85 2.09
N ASN A 23 14.20 -3.73 1.66
CA ASN A 23 15.46 -3.26 1.07
C ASN A 23 15.21 -2.49 -0.22
N TYR A 24 14.23 -2.89 -0.99
CA TYR A 24 13.92 -2.16 -2.20
C TYR A 24 13.38 -0.78 -1.88
N LEU A 25 12.54 -0.68 -0.84
CA LEU A 25 12.05 0.62 -0.42
C LEU A 25 13.21 1.51 0.02
N ALA A 26 14.16 0.93 0.74
CA ALA A 26 15.32 1.69 1.18
C ALA A 26 16.14 2.17 -0.01
N LEU A 27 16.25 1.34 -1.03
CA LEU A 27 16.96 1.74 -2.24
C LEU A 27 16.25 2.91 -2.91
N LEU A 28 14.94 2.83 -3.04
CA LEU A 28 14.19 3.92 -3.65
C LEU A 28 14.32 5.20 -2.83
N ALA A 29 14.34 5.07 -1.52
CA ALA A 29 14.50 6.23 -0.66
C ALA A 29 15.88 6.85 -0.87
N THR A 30 16.89 6.02 -0.99
CA THR A 30 18.23 6.51 -1.22
C THR A 30 18.32 7.27 -2.55
N LEU A 31 17.63 6.75 -3.55
CA LEU A 31 17.62 7.41 -4.85
C LEU A 31 16.69 8.61 -4.89
N GLY A 32 15.86 8.78 -3.87
CA GLY A 32 14.94 9.91 -3.82
C GLY A 32 13.83 9.82 -4.83
N LYS A 33 13.45 8.59 -5.21
CA LYS A 33 12.46 8.42 -6.28
C LYS A 33 11.06 8.78 -5.86
N LEU A 34 10.61 8.25 -4.73
CA LEU A 34 9.24 8.48 -4.28
C LEU A 34 9.20 9.13 -2.91
N GLY A 35 10.34 9.32 -2.31
CA GLY A 35 10.44 9.88 -0.99
C GLY A 35 11.85 9.72 -0.51
N ARG A 36 12.12 10.20 0.69
CA ARG A 36 13.47 10.16 1.22
C ARG A 36 13.63 9.15 2.33
N THR A 37 12.56 8.56 2.78
CA THR A 37 12.61 7.51 3.78
C THR A 37 11.78 6.34 3.29
N GLU A 38 12.04 5.19 3.89
CA GLU A 38 11.25 4.01 3.56
C GLU A 38 9.78 4.26 3.80
N ASN A 39 9.48 4.99 4.87
CA ASN A 39 8.09 5.28 5.19
C ASN A 39 7.43 6.11 4.10
N GLU A 40 8.12 7.11 3.60
CA GLU A 40 7.57 7.95 2.56
C GLU A 40 7.38 7.16 1.27
N VAL A 41 8.35 6.34 0.92
CA VAL A 41 8.24 5.53 -0.29
C VAL A 41 7.06 4.57 -0.16
N ALA A 42 6.96 3.89 0.97
CA ALA A 42 5.88 2.95 1.16
C ALA A 42 4.53 3.65 1.12
N THR A 43 4.45 4.80 1.74
CA THR A 43 3.20 5.56 1.74
C THR A 43 2.80 5.93 0.33
N HIS A 44 3.76 6.39 -0.45
CA HIS A 44 3.48 6.79 -1.82
C HIS A 44 2.94 5.62 -2.62
N ILE A 45 3.58 4.47 -2.48
CA ILE A 45 3.17 3.29 -3.24
C ILE A 45 1.78 2.85 -2.81
N LEU A 46 1.55 2.79 -1.50
CA LEU A 46 0.26 2.34 -1.00
C LEU A 46 -0.87 3.27 -1.41
N VAL A 47 -0.64 4.57 -1.34
CA VAL A 47 -1.68 5.52 -1.73
C VAL A 47 -2.01 5.36 -3.20
N ARG A 48 -0.99 5.23 -4.03
CA ARG A 48 -1.22 5.06 -5.46
C ARG A 48 -1.98 3.79 -5.75
N GLU A 49 -1.55 2.70 -5.15
CA GLU A 49 -2.18 1.42 -5.42
C GLU A 49 -3.62 1.40 -4.89
N ALA A 50 -3.82 1.93 -3.69
CA ALA A 50 -5.16 1.97 -3.13
C ALA A 50 -6.08 2.82 -3.99
N TYR A 51 -5.57 3.93 -4.47
CA TYR A 51 -6.38 4.79 -5.32
C TYR A 51 -6.77 4.07 -6.60
N ALA A 52 -5.82 3.38 -7.20
CA ALA A 52 -6.09 2.64 -8.43
C ALA A 52 -7.12 1.54 -8.18
N MET A 53 -6.98 0.85 -7.07
CA MET A 53 -7.93 -0.21 -6.76
C MET A 53 -9.33 0.35 -6.51
N HIS A 54 -9.39 1.46 -5.82
CA HIS A 54 -10.70 2.08 -5.55
C HIS A 54 -11.35 2.52 -6.86
N ALA A 55 -10.56 3.13 -7.73
CA ALA A 55 -11.09 3.60 -9.01
C ALA A 55 -11.58 2.44 -9.87
N ALA A 56 -10.94 1.30 -9.75
CA ALA A 56 -11.34 0.11 -10.51
C ALA A 56 -12.49 -0.63 -9.87
N GLY A 57 -12.93 -0.20 -8.69
CA GLY A 57 -14.00 -0.90 -8.00
C GLY A 57 -13.56 -2.23 -7.43
N PHE A 58 -12.28 -2.33 -7.11
CA PHE A 58 -11.73 -3.59 -6.67
C PHE A 58 -12.47 -4.13 -5.44
N HIS A 59 -12.93 -3.24 -4.57
CA HIS A 59 -13.60 -3.65 -3.34
C HIS A 59 -14.96 -4.27 -3.58
N THR A 60 -15.50 -4.15 -4.77
CA THR A 60 -16.77 -4.78 -5.10
C THR A 60 -16.58 -6.03 -5.93
N MET A 61 -15.34 -6.33 -6.29
CA MET A 61 -15.08 -7.51 -7.07
C MET A 61 -15.10 -8.76 -6.20
N ARG A 62 -15.43 -9.87 -6.82
CA ARG A 62 -15.39 -11.13 -6.12
C ARG A 62 -13.97 -11.66 -6.16
N ILE A 63 -13.40 -11.87 -5.02
CA ILE A 63 -12.03 -12.30 -4.91
C ILE A 63 -11.98 -13.65 -4.21
N PRO A 64 -11.35 -14.66 -4.82
CA PRO A 64 -11.26 -15.96 -4.17
C PRO A 64 -10.44 -15.86 -2.89
N PRO A 65 -10.81 -16.62 -1.87
CA PRO A 65 -10.00 -16.63 -0.66
C PRO A 65 -8.62 -17.23 -0.92
N PRO A 66 -7.65 -16.87 -0.12
CA PRO A 66 -6.31 -17.42 -0.30
C PRO A 66 -6.26 -18.92 -0.24
N ASP A 67 -7.15 -19.52 0.53
CA ASP A 67 -7.20 -20.98 0.60
C ASP A 67 -7.43 -21.59 -0.75
N ASP A 68 -8.33 -21.00 -1.52
CA ASP A 68 -8.59 -21.51 -2.84
C ASP A 68 -7.36 -21.46 -3.71
N ASP A 69 -6.61 -20.39 -3.59
CA ASP A 69 -5.38 -20.28 -4.34
C ASP A 69 -4.41 -21.37 -3.93
N ALA A 70 -4.28 -21.60 -2.65
CA ALA A 70 -3.37 -22.62 -2.17
C ALA A 70 -3.78 -23.98 -2.71
N LYS A 71 -5.04 -24.24 -2.71
CA LYS A 71 -5.52 -25.52 -3.22
C LYS A 71 -5.31 -25.62 -4.70
N SER A 72 -5.52 -24.54 -5.38
CA SER A 72 -5.28 -24.55 -6.82
C SER A 72 -3.82 -24.84 -7.10
N GLY A 73 -2.95 -24.23 -6.33
CA GLY A 73 -1.55 -24.44 -6.52
C GLY A 73 -1.14 -25.86 -6.21
N ALA A 74 -1.89 -26.49 -5.38
CA ALA A 74 -1.59 -27.87 -5.10
C ALA A 74 -2.08 -28.75 -6.23
#